data_ec522e8f5302e477538463b94c681a11
#
_entry.id   ec522e8f5302e477538463b94c681a11
#
_cell.length_a   1.000
_cell.length_b   1.000
_cell.length_c   1.000
_cell.angle_alpha   90.00
_cell.angle_beta   90.00
_cell.angle_gamma   90.00
#
_symmetry.space_group_name_H-M   'P 1'
#
loop_
_entity.id
_entity.type
_entity.pdbx_description
1 polymer ?
#
loop_
_entity_poly.entity_id
_entity_poly.type
_entity_poly.pdbx_seq_one_letter_code
_entity_poly.pdbx_strand_id
1 'polypeptide(L)'
;MTTGTAHAQKYVGGDISCLPLNESKNAWYLDFNGNRCPALELFQQQRLNTMRVRLFVNPADYTGSDKDPNACQDIEYVKSLGKRIKDAGFKLMLDFHYSDTWADPEKQWTPKAWENLSDNDLYTKIYDYTKDALAQMKAAGAAPDFIQTGNEISYGMLWGKASSLSLKKCYLGNDANWSRFTTLLKQAGKACREECPEAKIILHTERATETNVLTNFYDKMKNAGVDYDIIGLSYYPAWHKDIPTLEKAINTLESRYADKKIMIVEVGYAYSWALKDAVYDYKWKYPITEDGQKAFTDDLITMLNKHESVNGLFWWWMEYNAYPYATTHMEGWWYAPLYDSKTGKPLLAMQSLKNFIVDSGIDNILSVPSSGSDTWYDINGIPVGPAPTRPGIYIRHGKKMIISR
;
A
#
# COMPACT_ATOMS: atom_id res chain seq x y z
N MET A 1 -1.26 -1.68 -38.51
CA MET A 1 -1.32 -2.41 -37.23
C MET A 1 -0.99 -1.40 -36.14
N THR A 2 -2.00 -0.85 -35.49
CA THR A 2 -1.81 0.02 -34.32
C THR A 2 -1.56 -0.88 -33.12
N THR A 3 -0.31 -0.98 -32.68
CA THR A 3 0.04 -1.57 -31.40
C THR A 3 -0.60 -0.71 -30.32
N GLY A 4 -1.75 -1.14 -29.82
CA GLY A 4 -2.30 -0.58 -28.59
C GLY A 4 -1.27 -0.79 -27.50
N THR A 5 -0.70 0.29 -26.96
CA THR A 5 0.11 0.24 -25.75
C THR A 5 -0.79 -0.29 -24.64
N ALA A 6 -0.53 -1.53 -24.22
CA ALA A 6 -1.16 -2.05 -23.02
C ALA A 6 -0.66 -1.19 -21.85
N HIS A 7 -1.52 -0.31 -21.32
CA HIS A 7 -1.18 0.43 -20.13
C HIS A 7 -0.90 -0.54 -18.99
N ALA A 8 0.16 -0.28 -18.21
CA ALA A 8 0.52 -1.12 -17.08
C ALA A 8 -0.64 -1.15 -16.07
N GLN A 9 -1.00 -2.34 -15.61
CA GLN A 9 -2.05 -2.50 -14.60
C GLN A 9 -1.71 -1.69 -13.35
N LYS A 10 -2.64 -0.86 -12.88
CA LYS A 10 -2.52 -0.06 -11.67
C LYS A 10 -3.23 -0.69 -10.48
N TYR A 11 -2.68 -0.46 -9.28
CA TYR A 11 -3.12 -1.02 -8.02
C TYR A 11 -3.41 0.10 -7.02
N VAL A 12 -4.60 0.10 -6.44
CA VAL A 12 -5.01 1.13 -5.48
C VAL A 12 -5.78 0.52 -4.32
N GLY A 13 -5.52 1.03 -3.14
CA GLY A 13 -6.16 0.61 -1.91
C GLY A 13 -5.49 1.21 -0.69
N GLY A 14 -5.28 0.42 0.33
CA GLY A 14 -4.60 0.87 1.54
C GLY A 14 -4.28 -0.27 2.50
N ASP A 15 -3.56 0.09 3.57
CA ASP A 15 -3.33 -0.81 4.69
C ASP A 15 -4.62 -0.92 5.52
N ILE A 16 -5.06 -2.17 5.72
CA ILE A 16 -6.26 -2.50 6.48
C ILE A 16 -5.97 -3.53 7.59
N SER A 17 -4.74 -3.54 8.06
CA SER A 17 -4.26 -4.52 9.04
C SER A 17 -5.03 -4.51 10.34
N CYS A 18 -5.61 -3.38 10.74
CA CYS A 18 -6.40 -3.26 11.97
C CYS A 18 -7.90 -3.46 11.76
N LEU A 19 -8.37 -3.81 10.55
CA LEU A 19 -9.80 -4.00 10.30
C LEU A 19 -10.46 -5.00 11.26
N PRO A 20 -9.95 -6.24 11.45
CA PRO A 20 -10.53 -7.18 12.43
C PRO A 20 -10.45 -6.68 13.89
N LEU A 21 -9.38 -5.96 14.24
CA LEU A 21 -9.26 -5.36 15.58
C LEU A 21 -10.33 -4.29 15.83
N ASN A 22 -10.57 -3.41 14.85
CA ASN A 22 -11.62 -2.40 14.95
C ASN A 22 -13.02 -3.03 15.00
N GLU A 23 -13.28 -4.05 14.17
CA GLU A 23 -14.52 -4.82 14.18
C GLU A 23 -14.75 -5.51 15.54
N SER A 24 -13.70 -6.07 16.16
CA SER A 24 -13.78 -6.71 17.49
C SER A 24 -14.14 -5.73 18.60
N LYS A 25 -13.84 -4.45 18.41
CA LYS A 25 -14.25 -3.34 19.28
C LYS A 25 -15.62 -2.77 18.92
N ASN A 26 -16.38 -3.44 18.03
CA ASN A 26 -17.68 -3.02 17.51
C ASN A 26 -17.65 -1.68 16.75
N ALA A 27 -16.58 -1.39 16.00
CA ALA A 27 -16.57 -0.27 15.08
C ALA A 27 -17.62 -0.44 13.98
N TRP A 28 -18.30 0.65 13.62
CA TRP A 28 -19.31 0.68 12.57
C TRP A 28 -18.78 1.40 11.34
N TYR A 29 -18.68 0.66 10.27
CA TYR A 29 -18.37 1.22 8.96
C TYR A 29 -19.68 1.61 8.27
N LEU A 30 -19.75 2.84 7.78
CA LEU A 30 -20.91 3.38 7.06
C LEU A 30 -20.53 3.67 5.61
N ASP A 31 -21.55 3.64 4.73
CA ASP A 31 -21.41 4.18 3.37
C ASP A 31 -21.54 5.72 3.34
N PHE A 32 -21.38 6.33 2.18
CA PHE A 32 -21.54 7.78 2.01
C PHE A 32 -22.96 8.29 2.31
N ASN A 33 -23.96 7.42 2.30
CA ASN A 33 -25.35 7.74 2.66
C ASN A 33 -25.61 7.60 4.17
N GLY A 34 -24.65 7.04 4.92
CA GLY A 34 -24.77 6.80 6.36
C GLY A 34 -25.41 5.46 6.72
N ASN A 35 -25.56 4.55 5.77
CA ASN A 35 -26.00 3.19 6.04
C ASN A 35 -24.83 2.31 6.47
N ARG A 36 -25.08 1.30 7.31
CA ARG A 36 -24.06 0.30 7.64
C ARG A 36 -23.62 -0.45 6.38
N CYS A 37 -22.33 -0.50 6.16
CA CYS A 37 -21.72 -1.16 5.03
C CYS A 37 -20.40 -1.80 5.50
N PRO A 38 -20.18 -3.11 5.31
CA PRO A 38 -18.90 -3.73 5.60
C PRO A 38 -17.77 -3.01 4.86
N ALA A 39 -16.63 -2.78 5.53
CA ALA A 39 -15.54 -1.98 4.95
C ALA A 39 -15.07 -2.52 3.59
N LEU A 40 -14.86 -3.84 3.46
CA LEU A 40 -14.45 -4.45 2.19
C LEU A 40 -15.47 -4.23 1.06
N GLU A 41 -16.78 -4.26 1.38
CA GLU A 41 -17.82 -3.99 0.40
C GLU A 41 -17.74 -2.52 -0.10
N LEU A 42 -17.58 -1.57 0.82
CA LEU A 42 -17.41 -0.16 0.44
C LEU A 42 -16.16 0.04 -0.41
N PHE A 43 -15.05 -0.62 -0.08
CA PHE A 43 -13.81 -0.53 -0.88
C PHE A 43 -14.01 -1.04 -2.31
N GLN A 44 -14.77 -2.13 -2.50
CA GLN A 44 -15.18 -2.60 -3.83
C GLN A 44 -16.05 -1.57 -4.56
N GLN A 45 -17.03 -0.99 -3.89
CA GLN A 45 -17.89 0.07 -4.46
C GLN A 45 -17.06 1.28 -4.90
N GLN A 46 -15.96 1.58 -4.17
CA GLN A 46 -15.01 2.63 -4.54
C GLN A 46 -13.96 2.17 -5.56
N ARG A 47 -14.10 0.96 -6.14
CA ARG A 47 -13.19 0.39 -7.15
C ARG A 47 -11.74 0.24 -6.68
N LEU A 48 -11.51 0.14 -5.39
CA LEU A 48 -10.20 -0.26 -4.87
C LEU A 48 -9.97 -1.73 -5.25
N ASN A 49 -8.73 -2.12 -5.51
CA ASN A 49 -8.43 -3.44 -6.05
C ASN A 49 -7.35 -4.22 -5.30
N THR A 50 -6.67 -3.60 -4.34
CA THR A 50 -5.55 -4.23 -3.63
C THR A 50 -5.53 -3.77 -2.18
N MET A 51 -5.37 -4.70 -1.23
CA MET A 51 -5.26 -4.38 0.20
C MET A 51 -3.90 -4.79 0.72
N ARG A 52 -3.30 -3.95 1.58
CA ARG A 52 -2.04 -4.20 2.26
C ARG A 52 -2.29 -4.67 3.68
N VAL A 53 -1.52 -5.66 4.14
CA VAL A 53 -1.58 -6.23 5.49
C VAL A 53 -0.16 -6.45 6.01
N ARG A 54 0.10 -5.99 7.24
CA ARG A 54 1.36 -6.19 7.96
C ARG A 54 1.39 -7.57 8.61
N LEU A 55 2.60 -8.12 8.75
CA LEU A 55 2.87 -9.36 9.49
C LEU A 55 4.02 -9.15 10.46
N PHE A 56 3.76 -9.27 11.75
CA PHE A 56 4.77 -9.35 12.81
C PHE A 56 5.13 -10.81 13.11
N VAL A 57 6.32 -11.05 13.67
CA VAL A 57 6.80 -12.40 13.94
C VAL A 57 6.06 -13.04 15.11
N ASN A 58 6.11 -12.40 16.27
CA ASN A 58 5.36 -12.81 17.46
C ASN A 58 5.02 -11.59 18.33
N PRO A 59 3.99 -10.80 17.96
CA PRO A 59 3.66 -9.57 18.68
C PRO A 59 3.21 -9.80 20.11
N ALA A 60 2.72 -11.00 20.44
CA ALA A 60 2.34 -11.35 21.82
C ALA A 60 3.53 -11.33 22.78
N ASP A 61 4.71 -11.74 22.31
CA ASP A 61 5.94 -11.82 23.09
C ASP A 61 6.66 -10.48 23.28
N TYR A 62 6.24 -9.43 22.56
CA TYR A 62 6.85 -8.12 22.73
C TYR A 62 6.50 -7.51 24.09
N THR A 63 7.54 -7.12 24.84
CA THR A 63 7.41 -6.60 26.22
C THR A 63 8.04 -5.20 26.39
N GLY A 64 8.37 -4.52 25.28
CA GLY A 64 8.89 -3.16 25.32
C GLY A 64 7.89 -2.16 25.93
N SER A 65 8.40 -1.07 26.49
CA SER A 65 7.57 0.00 27.06
C SER A 65 6.70 0.73 26.02
N ASP A 66 7.05 0.59 24.74
CA ASP A 66 6.35 1.13 23.58
C ASP A 66 5.43 0.08 22.92
N LYS A 67 4.99 -0.95 23.66
CA LYS A 67 4.05 -1.97 23.17
C LYS A 67 2.75 -1.30 22.72
N ASP A 68 2.42 -1.50 21.46
CA ASP A 68 1.21 -0.94 20.82
C ASP A 68 0.20 -2.07 20.57
N PRO A 69 -1.04 -1.96 21.08
CA PRO A 69 -2.09 -2.95 20.81
C PRO A 69 -2.47 -3.07 19.32
N ASN A 70 -2.10 -2.09 18.49
CA ASN A 70 -2.31 -2.15 17.04
C ASN A 70 -1.23 -2.98 16.31
N ALA A 71 -0.15 -3.37 17.00
CA ALA A 71 0.82 -4.35 16.51
C ALA A 71 0.43 -5.75 16.99
N CYS A 72 -0.64 -6.31 16.43
CA CYS A 72 -1.23 -7.60 16.84
C CYS A 72 -1.32 -8.63 15.70
N GLN A 73 -0.83 -8.30 14.51
CA GLN A 73 -0.97 -9.08 13.28
C GLN A 73 0.07 -10.22 13.26
N ASP A 74 -0.18 -11.30 14.00
CA ASP A 74 0.54 -12.56 13.88
C ASP A 74 0.07 -13.35 12.64
N ILE A 75 0.67 -14.51 12.39
CA ILE A 75 0.38 -15.31 11.19
C ILE A 75 -1.09 -15.78 11.15
N GLU A 76 -1.71 -16.13 12.28
CA GLU A 76 -3.09 -16.60 12.31
C GLU A 76 -4.07 -15.46 11.99
N TYR A 77 -3.81 -14.29 12.55
CA TYR A 77 -4.58 -13.07 12.25
C TYR A 77 -4.47 -12.73 10.76
N VAL A 78 -3.25 -12.74 10.21
CA VAL A 78 -3.00 -12.33 8.82
C VAL A 78 -3.56 -13.35 7.82
N LYS A 79 -3.50 -14.65 8.09
CA LYS A 79 -4.14 -15.68 7.28
C LYS A 79 -5.66 -15.44 7.20
N SER A 80 -6.30 -15.18 8.33
CA SER A 80 -7.74 -14.92 8.40
C SER A 80 -8.13 -13.67 7.61
N LEU A 81 -7.45 -12.54 7.83
CA LEU A 81 -7.71 -11.31 7.12
C LEU A 81 -7.38 -11.43 5.63
N GLY A 82 -6.24 -12.05 5.29
CA GLY A 82 -5.82 -12.26 3.90
C GLY A 82 -6.83 -13.10 3.11
N LYS A 83 -7.38 -14.16 3.75
CA LYS A 83 -8.47 -14.94 3.12
C LYS A 83 -9.71 -14.09 2.86
N ARG A 84 -10.15 -13.27 3.82
CA ARG A 84 -11.29 -12.33 3.64
C ARG A 84 -11.04 -11.37 2.47
N ILE A 85 -9.82 -10.84 2.35
CA ILE A 85 -9.40 -9.95 1.25
C ILE A 85 -9.51 -10.68 -0.11
N LYS A 86 -8.97 -11.90 -0.20
CA LYS A 86 -9.01 -12.71 -1.44
C LYS A 86 -10.44 -13.13 -1.79
N ASP A 87 -11.24 -13.56 -0.82
CA ASP A 87 -12.65 -13.94 -1.03
C ASP A 87 -13.49 -12.75 -1.52
N ALA A 88 -13.15 -11.54 -1.10
CA ALA A 88 -13.73 -10.30 -1.59
C ALA A 88 -13.19 -9.84 -2.97
N GLY A 89 -12.31 -10.63 -3.61
CA GLY A 89 -11.82 -10.37 -4.96
C GLY A 89 -10.68 -9.36 -5.06
N PHE A 90 -10.10 -8.92 -3.94
CA PHE A 90 -8.94 -8.03 -3.94
C PHE A 90 -7.63 -8.79 -4.16
N LYS A 91 -6.63 -8.09 -4.65
CA LYS A 91 -5.23 -8.49 -4.51
C LYS A 91 -4.74 -8.24 -3.10
N LEU A 92 -3.77 -9.04 -2.66
CA LEU A 92 -3.17 -8.94 -1.33
C LEU A 92 -1.70 -8.51 -1.44
N MET A 93 -1.32 -7.46 -0.72
CA MET A 93 0.05 -7.08 -0.44
C MET A 93 0.38 -7.47 0.99
N LEU A 94 1.33 -8.37 1.17
CA LEU A 94 1.82 -8.82 2.47
C LEU A 94 3.11 -8.05 2.82
N ASP A 95 3.12 -7.39 3.97
CA ASP A 95 4.26 -6.63 4.46
C ASP A 95 4.90 -7.32 5.68
N PHE A 96 6.07 -7.92 5.47
CA PHE A 96 6.86 -8.51 6.54
C PHE A 96 7.60 -7.44 7.34
N HIS A 97 7.24 -7.23 8.59
CA HIS A 97 8.03 -6.38 9.49
C HIS A 97 9.31 -7.05 10.01
N TYR A 98 9.37 -8.38 10.02
CA TYR A 98 10.48 -9.16 10.60
C TYR A 98 10.85 -8.73 12.02
N SER A 99 9.85 -8.36 12.79
CA SER A 99 9.95 -7.88 14.18
C SER A 99 8.74 -8.37 14.97
N ASP A 100 8.81 -8.33 16.29
CA ASP A 100 7.67 -8.59 17.17
C ASP A 100 6.83 -7.34 17.44
N THR A 101 7.28 -6.18 16.92
CA THR A 101 6.61 -4.88 17.02
C THR A 101 6.86 -4.08 15.75
N TRP A 102 6.40 -2.83 15.71
CA TRP A 102 6.66 -1.91 14.61
C TRP A 102 8.12 -1.92 14.17
N ALA A 103 8.36 -2.10 12.89
CA ALA A 103 9.62 -1.86 12.21
C ALA A 103 9.47 -0.59 11.38
N ASP A 104 10.30 0.41 11.66
CA ASP A 104 10.25 1.74 11.08
C ASP A 104 11.67 2.37 11.08
N PRO A 105 11.88 3.61 10.59
CA PRO A 105 13.20 4.25 10.55
C PRO A 105 13.89 4.41 11.91
N GLU A 106 13.13 4.40 12.99
CA GLU A 106 13.66 4.56 14.35
C GLU A 106 14.00 3.22 14.98
N LYS A 107 13.33 2.12 14.57
CA LYS A 107 13.47 0.79 15.18
C LYS A 107 13.25 -0.34 14.15
N GLN A 108 14.20 -1.26 14.13
CA GLN A 108 14.17 -2.49 13.34
C GLN A 108 14.64 -3.65 14.23
N TRP A 109 13.90 -3.83 15.33
CA TRP A 109 14.33 -4.77 16.37
C TRP A 109 14.26 -6.22 15.88
N THR A 110 15.32 -6.97 16.18
CA THR A 110 15.31 -8.42 15.95
C THR A 110 14.27 -9.06 16.88
N PRO A 111 13.41 -9.97 16.37
CA PRO A 111 12.46 -10.69 17.20
C PRO A 111 13.14 -11.36 18.39
N LYS A 112 12.48 -11.37 19.56
CA LYS A 112 13.03 -11.93 20.79
C LYS A 112 13.56 -13.35 20.62
N ALA A 113 12.85 -14.19 19.89
CA ALA A 113 13.26 -15.57 19.63
C ALA A 113 14.52 -15.67 18.73
N TRP A 114 14.94 -14.60 18.06
CA TRP A 114 16.07 -14.56 17.13
C TRP A 114 17.26 -13.74 17.66
N GLU A 115 17.11 -13.04 18.80
CA GLU A 115 18.10 -12.10 19.32
C GLU A 115 19.49 -12.69 19.54
N ASN A 116 19.57 -13.99 19.85
CA ASN A 116 20.82 -14.68 20.17
C ASN A 116 21.39 -15.49 18.98
N LEU A 117 20.79 -15.40 17.80
CA LEU A 117 21.29 -16.09 16.62
C LEU A 117 22.55 -15.41 16.08
N SER A 118 23.50 -16.21 15.59
CA SER A 118 24.59 -15.68 14.77
C SER A 118 24.05 -15.11 13.45
N ASP A 119 24.83 -14.29 12.74
CA ASP A 119 24.40 -13.76 11.46
C ASP A 119 24.10 -14.89 10.45
N ASN A 120 24.89 -15.97 10.44
CA ASN A 120 24.64 -17.12 9.56
C ASN A 120 23.33 -17.84 9.90
N ASP A 121 23.05 -18.04 11.18
CA ASP A 121 21.79 -18.64 11.63
C ASP A 121 20.61 -17.74 11.33
N LEU A 122 20.81 -16.41 11.43
CA LEU A 122 19.78 -15.42 11.12
C LEU A 122 19.45 -15.38 9.61
N TYR A 123 20.44 -15.62 8.72
CA TYR A 123 20.19 -15.77 7.27
C TYR A 123 19.35 -17.00 6.97
N THR A 124 19.59 -18.10 7.64
CA THR A 124 18.76 -19.30 7.54
C THR A 124 17.37 -19.05 8.12
N LYS A 125 17.32 -18.39 9.28
CA LYS A 125 16.07 -18.14 9.98
C LYS A 125 15.10 -17.25 9.21
N ILE A 126 15.59 -16.18 8.57
CA ILE A 126 14.70 -15.30 7.76
C ILE A 126 14.18 -16.04 6.52
N TYR A 127 14.99 -16.89 5.89
CA TYR A 127 14.54 -17.74 4.78
C TYR A 127 13.45 -18.70 5.25
N ASP A 128 13.70 -19.47 6.30
CA ASP A 128 12.76 -20.48 6.80
C ASP A 128 11.43 -19.84 7.24
N TYR A 129 11.52 -18.73 8.00
CA TYR A 129 10.33 -18.00 8.45
C TYR A 129 9.50 -17.45 7.28
N THR A 130 10.16 -16.82 6.30
CA THR A 130 9.46 -16.26 5.13
C THR A 130 8.79 -17.38 4.34
N LYS A 131 9.49 -18.47 4.11
CA LYS A 131 8.99 -19.64 3.39
C LYS A 131 7.78 -20.27 4.10
N ASP A 132 7.89 -20.50 5.41
CA ASP A 132 6.82 -21.10 6.21
C ASP A 132 5.58 -20.17 6.26
N ALA A 133 5.76 -18.88 6.50
CA ALA A 133 4.66 -17.92 6.52
C ALA A 133 3.90 -17.89 5.18
N LEU A 134 4.62 -17.85 4.04
CA LEU A 134 4.02 -17.87 2.72
C LEU A 134 3.32 -19.19 2.41
N ALA A 135 3.87 -20.33 2.80
CA ALA A 135 3.23 -21.64 2.67
C ALA A 135 1.91 -21.69 3.46
N GLN A 136 1.91 -21.19 4.70
CA GLN A 136 0.69 -21.08 5.53
C GLN A 136 -0.35 -20.14 4.91
N MET A 137 0.05 -18.98 4.38
CA MET A 137 -0.85 -18.05 3.67
C MET A 137 -1.50 -18.73 2.46
N LYS A 138 -0.72 -19.43 1.65
CA LYS A 138 -1.24 -20.18 0.49
C LYS A 138 -2.23 -21.26 0.91
N ALA A 139 -1.88 -22.07 1.92
CA ALA A 139 -2.76 -23.12 2.45
C ALA A 139 -4.10 -22.55 2.98
N ALA A 140 -4.09 -21.33 3.50
CA ALA A 140 -5.28 -20.64 3.96
C ALA A 140 -6.11 -19.98 2.83
N GLY A 141 -5.68 -20.05 1.57
CA GLY A 141 -6.32 -19.33 0.46
C GLY A 141 -6.04 -17.81 0.45
N ALA A 142 -4.98 -17.40 1.11
CA ALA A 142 -4.54 -16.01 1.26
C ALA A 142 -3.18 -15.73 0.57
N ALA A 143 -2.88 -16.42 -0.54
CA ALA A 143 -1.64 -16.22 -1.29
C ALA A 143 -1.45 -14.75 -1.68
N PRO A 144 -0.34 -14.09 -1.31
CA PRO A 144 -0.11 -12.70 -1.66
C PRO A 144 0.21 -12.52 -3.14
N ASP A 145 -0.24 -11.40 -3.72
CA ASP A 145 0.14 -10.95 -5.06
C ASP A 145 1.39 -10.05 -5.02
N PHE A 146 1.63 -9.41 -3.88
CA PHE A 146 2.79 -8.54 -3.60
C PHE A 146 3.36 -8.89 -2.24
N ILE A 147 4.68 -8.85 -2.11
CA ILE A 147 5.39 -9.15 -0.86
C ILE A 147 6.43 -8.07 -0.59
N GLN A 148 6.28 -7.36 0.52
CA GLN A 148 7.32 -6.47 1.04
C GLN A 148 8.24 -7.29 1.94
N THR A 149 9.54 -7.32 1.60
CA THR A 149 10.57 -8.00 2.39
C THR A 149 11.23 -7.03 3.38
N GLY A 150 10.43 -6.53 4.28
CA GLY A 150 10.77 -5.52 5.29
C GLY A 150 10.03 -4.21 5.09
N ASN A 151 9.69 -3.54 6.19
CA ASN A 151 9.01 -2.25 6.24
C ASN A 151 10.01 -1.13 6.52
N GLU A 152 10.04 -0.08 5.65
CA GLU A 152 10.85 1.14 5.80
C GLU A 152 12.32 0.87 6.15
N ILE A 153 12.97 0.07 5.32
CA ILE A 153 14.30 -0.52 5.57
C ILE A 153 15.49 0.31 5.10
N SER A 154 15.37 1.63 4.97
CA SER A 154 16.47 2.48 4.48
C SER A 154 17.75 2.38 5.34
N TYR A 155 17.59 2.07 6.62
CA TYR A 155 18.69 1.84 7.56
C TYR A 155 18.98 0.37 7.85
N GLY A 156 18.52 -0.54 6.99
CA GLY A 156 18.63 -1.99 7.20
C GLY A 156 17.51 -2.55 8.06
N MET A 157 17.63 -3.83 8.44
CA MET A 157 16.64 -4.57 9.23
C MET A 157 17.34 -5.49 10.24
N LEU A 158 16.57 -6.01 11.21
CA LEU A 158 17.07 -6.94 12.22
C LEU A 158 18.35 -6.39 12.92
N TRP A 159 18.26 -5.16 13.44
CA TRP A 159 19.41 -4.44 13.98
C TRP A 159 20.02 -5.08 15.21
N GLY A 160 19.32 -5.99 15.88
CA GLY A 160 19.65 -6.58 17.15
C GLY A 160 18.58 -6.27 18.21
N LYS A 161 18.94 -6.51 19.47
CA LYS A 161 18.05 -6.27 20.60
C LYS A 161 17.86 -4.78 20.86
N ALA A 162 16.64 -4.35 21.20
CA ALA A 162 16.29 -2.96 21.49
C ALA A 162 17.19 -2.27 22.54
N SER A 163 17.66 -3.02 23.53
CA SER A 163 18.58 -2.53 24.58
C SER A 163 20.06 -2.60 24.22
N SER A 164 20.41 -3.01 22.98
CA SER A 164 21.82 -3.16 22.58
C SER A 164 22.48 -1.81 22.32
N LEU A 165 23.72 -1.64 22.80
CA LEU A 165 24.57 -0.50 22.47
C LEU A 165 25.17 -0.59 21.06
N SER A 166 25.19 -1.79 20.47
CA SER A 166 25.76 -2.06 19.15
C SER A 166 24.68 -2.54 18.17
N LEU A 167 23.98 -1.58 17.55
CA LEU A 167 22.97 -1.87 16.56
C LEU A 167 23.58 -2.01 15.16
N LYS A 168 23.15 -3.03 14.41
CA LYS A 168 23.64 -3.33 13.06
C LYS A 168 22.89 -2.51 11.99
N LYS A 169 22.89 -1.19 12.15
CA LYS A 169 22.27 -0.25 11.19
C LYS A 169 23.14 -0.05 9.96
N CYS A 170 22.49 0.25 8.84
CA CYS A 170 23.13 0.74 7.62
C CYS A 170 22.97 2.26 7.53
N TYR A 171 24.04 2.97 7.13
CA TYR A 171 23.97 4.42 6.97
C TYR A 171 24.60 4.86 5.64
N LEU A 172 24.16 5.99 5.09
CA LEU A 172 24.81 6.64 3.97
C LEU A 172 26.30 6.91 4.31
N GLY A 173 27.20 6.45 3.44
CA GLY A 173 28.64 6.61 3.64
C GLY A 173 29.28 5.63 4.64
N ASN A 174 28.52 4.71 5.23
CA ASN A 174 29.03 3.65 6.12
C ASN A 174 28.63 2.28 5.58
N ASP A 175 29.61 1.47 5.18
CA ASP A 175 29.39 0.17 4.55
C ASP A 175 29.43 -1.03 5.51
N ALA A 176 29.63 -0.81 6.82
CA ALA A 176 29.89 -1.87 7.79
C ALA A 176 28.83 -2.99 7.82
N ASN A 177 27.54 -2.65 7.64
CA ASN A 177 26.45 -3.62 7.76
C ASN A 177 25.72 -3.92 6.44
N TRP A 178 26.13 -3.30 5.34
CA TRP A 178 25.43 -3.48 4.05
C TRP A 178 25.48 -4.91 3.52
N SER A 179 26.63 -5.59 3.64
CA SER A 179 26.78 -6.98 3.21
C SER A 179 25.86 -7.93 3.99
N ARG A 180 25.74 -7.75 5.31
CA ARG A 180 24.81 -8.47 6.15
C ARG A 180 23.36 -8.21 5.72
N PHE A 181 22.99 -6.96 5.56
CA PHE A 181 21.64 -6.57 5.21
C PHE A 181 21.22 -7.09 3.84
N THR A 182 22.05 -6.95 2.81
CA THR A 182 21.74 -7.49 1.49
C THR A 182 21.67 -9.02 1.47
N THR A 183 22.42 -9.71 2.34
CA THR A 183 22.31 -11.16 2.50
C THR A 183 20.96 -11.55 3.10
N LEU A 184 20.46 -10.83 4.12
CA LEU A 184 19.12 -11.05 4.67
C LEU A 184 18.04 -10.89 3.60
N LEU A 185 18.10 -9.82 2.80
CA LEU A 185 17.14 -9.57 1.71
C LEU A 185 17.19 -10.66 0.63
N LYS A 186 18.38 -11.15 0.27
CA LYS A 186 18.52 -12.26 -0.68
C LYS A 186 17.86 -13.52 -0.17
N GLN A 187 18.01 -13.85 1.11
CA GLN A 187 17.39 -15.03 1.71
C GLN A 187 15.86 -14.89 1.75
N ALA A 188 15.34 -13.74 2.16
CA ALA A 188 13.91 -13.46 2.12
C ALA A 188 13.36 -13.52 0.69
N GLY A 189 14.02 -12.88 -0.27
CA GLY A 189 13.63 -12.89 -1.68
C GLY A 189 13.65 -14.29 -2.30
N LYS A 190 14.66 -15.11 -1.97
CA LYS A 190 14.72 -16.52 -2.39
C LYS A 190 13.49 -17.30 -1.90
N ALA A 191 13.11 -17.17 -0.63
CA ALA A 191 11.92 -17.82 -0.09
C ALA A 191 10.65 -17.35 -0.80
N CYS A 192 10.53 -16.03 -1.09
CA CYS A 192 9.41 -15.49 -1.85
C CYS A 192 9.29 -16.11 -3.24
N ARG A 193 10.38 -16.21 -4.00
CA ARG A 193 10.37 -16.79 -5.34
C ARG A 193 10.04 -18.27 -5.35
N GLU A 194 10.48 -19.01 -4.34
CA GLU A 194 10.18 -20.45 -4.22
C GLU A 194 8.72 -20.71 -3.87
N GLU A 195 8.14 -19.95 -2.93
CA GLU A 195 6.78 -20.18 -2.45
C GLU A 195 5.70 -19.46 -3.27
N CYS A 196 5.99 -18.26 -3.74
CA CYS A 196 5.04 -17.41 -4.47
C CYS A 196 5.72 -16.83 -5.74
N PRO A 197 6.07 -17.67 -6.75
CA PRO A 197 6.85 -17.24 -7.92
C PRO A 197 6.16 -16.12 -8.73
N GLU A 198 4.84 -16.04 -8.72
CA GLU A 198 4.07 -15.01 -9.43
C GLU A 198 3.97 -13.69 -8.66
N ALA A 199 4.22 -13.71 -7.34
CA ALA A 199 4.14 -12.49 -6.52
C ALA A 199 5.29 -11.53 -6.86
N LYS A 200 5.00 -10.24 -6.80
CA LYS A 200 6.01 -9.19 -6.99
C LYS A 200 6.64 -8.81 -5.67
N ILE A 201 7.97 -8.78 -5.63
CA ILE A 201 8.74 -8.40 -4.45
C ILE A 201 8.94 -6.89 -4.43
N ILE A 202 8.68 -6.27 -3.29
CA ILE A 202 8.80 -4.83 -3.06
C ILE A 202 9.90 -4.60 -2.01
N LEU A 203 10.84 -3.70 -2.30
CA LEU A 203 11.71 -3.12 -1.30
C LEU A 203 11.15 -1.75 -0.89
N HIS A 204 10.87 -1.59 0.38
CA HIS A 204 10.16 -0.43 0.93
C HIS A 204 11.08 0.50 1.71
N THR A 205 11.12 1.78 1.31
CA THR A 205 11.88 2.84 2.00
C THR A 205 11.00 4.07 2.24
N GLU A 206 11.30 4.82 3.29
CA GLU A 206 10.59 6.04 3.69
C GLU A 206 11.24 7.33 3.15
N ARG A 207 12.33 7.22 2.39
CA ARG A 207 13.13 8.37 1.92
C ARG A 207 12.60 9.00 0.62
N ALA A 208 11.28 9.07 0.46
CA ALA A 208 10.60 9.42 -0.79
C ALA A 208 11.07 10.73 -1.46
N THR A 209 11.68 11.66 -0.73
CA THR A 209 12.16 12.94 -1.26
C THR A 209 13.66 13.17 -1.09
N GLU A 210 14.36 12.22 -0.48
CA GLU A 210 15.80 12.28 -0.26
C GLU A 210 16.56 11.52 -1.35
N THR A 211 16.61 12.09 -2.54
CA THR A 211 17.11 11.44 -3.77
C THR A 211 18.47 10.76 -3.61
N ASN A 212 19.42 11.38 -2.88
CA ASN A 212 20.74 10.79 -2.66
C ASN A 212 20.69 9.54 -1.77
N VAL A 213 19.82 9.53 -0.76
CA VAL A 213 19.63 8.38 0.12
C VAL A 213 18.97 7.24 -0.65
N LEU A 214 17.93 7.55 -1.44
CA LEU A 214 17.26 6.59 -2.31
C LEU A 214 18.22 5.94 -3.31
N THR A 215 18.97 6.74 -4.05
CA THR A 215 19.90 6.22 -5.06
C THR A 215 21.04 5.42 -4.43
N ASN A 216 21.58 5.86 -3.29
CA ASN A 216 22.58 5.07 -2.56
C ASN A 216 22.01 3.71 -2.13
N PHE A 217 20.79 3.68 -1.59
CA PHE A 217 20.16 2.45 -1.17
C PHE A 217 19.93 1.47 -2.33
N TYR A 218 19.25 1.91 -3.39
CA TYR A 218 18.90 1.02 -4.51
C TYR A 218 20.10 0.64 -5.37
N ASP A 219 21.14 1.48 -5.44
CA ASP A 219 22.43 1.10 -6.06
C ASP A 219 23.13 -0.03 -5.29
N LYS A 220 23.12 0.01 -3.95
CA LYS A 220 23.66 -1.07 -3.12
C LYS A 220 22.86 -2.36 -3.30
N MET A 221 21.53 -2.28 -3.43
CA MET A 221 20.69 -3.45 -3.74
C MET A 221 21.07 -4.04 -5.12
N LYS A 222 21.16 -3.20 -6.14
CA LYS A 222 21.53 -3.60 -7.50
C LYS A 222 22.92 -4.23 -7.54
N ASN A 223 23.92 -3.56 -6.94
CA ASN A 223 25.32 -4.02 -6.93
C ASN A 223 25.49 -5.33 -6.15
N ALA A 224 24.71 -5.53 -5.10
CA ALA A 224 24.69 -6.77 -4.35
C ALA A 224 23.90 -7.89 -5.04
N GLY A 225 23.14 -7.62 -6.10
CA GLY A 225 22.28 -8.59 -6.77
C GLY A 225 21.09 -9.04 -5.89
N VAL A 226 20.49 -8.10 -5.16
CA VAL A 226 19.23 -8.34 -4.44
C VAL A 226 18.10 -8.39 -5.46
N ASP A 227 17.31 -9.45 -5.41
CA ASP A 227 16.17 -9.66 -6.31
C ASP A 227 14.92 -8.94 -5.78
N TYR A 228 14.36 -8.04 -6.60
CA TYR A 228 13.10 -7.35 -6.36
C TYR A 228 12.51 -6.81 -7.66
N ASP A 229 11.20 -6.56 -7.69
CA ASP A 229 10.46 -6.06 -8.86
C ASP A 229 10.10 -4.57 -8.74
N ILE A 230 9.87 -4.09 -7.51
CA ILE A 230 9.18 -2.83 -7.24
C ILE A 230 9.93 -2.03 -6.17
N ILE A 231 10.09 -0.74 -6.43
CA ILE A 231 10.53 0.27 -5.47
C ILE A 231 9.29 0.75 -4.71
N GLY A 232 9.21 0.46 -3.41
CA GLY A 232 8.14 0.92 -2.52
C GLY A 232 8.57 2.17 -1.76
N LEU A 233 7.69 3.16 -1.69
CA LEU A 233 7.94 4.42 -1.00
C LEU A 233 6.82 4.75 -0.01
N SER A 234 7.17 5.21 1.20
CA SER A 234 6.26 5.97 2.05
C SER A 234 6.31 7.44 1.65
N TYR A 235 5.14 8.07 1.52
CA TYR A 235 5.04 9.50 1.28
C TYR A 235 4.05 10.18 2.23
N TYR A 236 4.59 10.90 3.18
CA TYR A 236 3.84 11.71 4.14
C TYR A 236 4.36 13.15 4.07
N PRO A 237 3.58 14.14 3.57
CA PRO A 237 4.07 15.51 3.41
C PRO A 237 4.70 16.11 4.67
N ALA A 238 4.18 15.76 5.84
CA ALA A 238 4.70 16.22 7.13
C ALA A 238 6.20 15.96 7.33
N TRP A 239 6.76 14.92 6.71
CA TRP A 239 8.18 14.56 6.75
C TRP A 239 8.87 14.62 5.38
N HIS A 240 8.11 14.36 4.31
CA HIS A 240 8.65 14.15 2.96
C HIS A 240 8.41 15.36 2.04
N LYS A 241 7.99 16.51 2.59
CA LYS A 241 7.77 17.76 1.84
C LYS A 241 6.62 17.66 0.82
N ASP A 242 6.68 18.48 -0.23
CA ASP A 242 5.62 18.68 -1.19
C ASP A 242 5.61 17.67 -2.35
N ILE A 243 4.50 17.62 -3.07
CA ILE A 243 4.31 16.76 -4.25
C ILE A 243 5.36 17.01 -5.32
N PRO A 244 5.77 18.26 -5.66
CA PRO A 244 6.86 18.50 -6.62
C PRO A 244 8.20 17.88 -6.21
N THR A 245 8.51 17.84 -4.92
CA THR A 245 9.72 17.19 -4.41
C THR A 245 9.65 15.67 -4.58
N LEU A 246 8.48 15.06 -4.34
CA LEU A 246 8.25 13.64 -4.64
C LEU A 246 8.39 13.36 -6.15
N GLU A 247 7.78 14.18 -7.00
CA GLU A 247 7.86 14.03 -8.47
C GLU A 247 9.32 14.04 -8.96
N LYS A 248 10.15 14.92 -8.39
CA LYS A 248 11.60 14.95 -8.70
C LYS A 248 12.31 13.64 -8.31
N ALA A 249 11.96 13.05 -7.17
CA ALA A 249 12.53 11.77 -6.75
C ALA A 249 12.07 10.63 -7.67
N ILE A 250 10.80 10.59 -8.04
CA ILE A 250 10.24 9.62 -9.00
C ILE A 250 10.98 9.71 -10.34
N ASN A 251 11.13 10.91 -10.91
CA ASN A 251 11.89 11.12 -12.16
C ASN A 251 13.32 10.55 -12.07
N THR A 252 13.98 10.72 -10.94
CA THR A 252 15.31 10.16 -10.72
C THR A 252 15.31 8.64 -10.69
N LEU A 253 14.34 8.05 -9.99
CA LEU A 253 14.20 6.59 -9.90
C LEU A 253 13.86 5.97 -11.26
N GLU A 254 12.93 6.56 -12.02
CA GLU A 254 12.58 6.13 -13.38
C GLU A 254 13.79 6.12 -14.32
N SER A 255 14.58 7.19 -14.26
CA SER A 255 15.80 7.30 -15.10
C SER A 255 16.87 6.28 -14.72
N ARG A 256 17.03 5.97 -13.41
CA ARG A 256 18.14 5.14 -12.92
C ARG A 256 17.81 3.66 -12.84
N TYR A 257 16.54 3.32 -12.64
CA TYR A 257 16.01 1.94 -12.44
C TYR A 257 14.82 1.68 -13.37
N ALA A 258 15.01 1.91 -14.67
CA ALA A 258 13.97 1.84 -15.69
C ALA A 258 13.31 0.44 -15.82
N ASP A 259 13.96 -0.62 -15.31
CA ASP A 259 13.45 -1.98 -15.24
C ASP A 259 12.52 -2.23 -14.04
N LYS A 260 12.39 -1.27 -13.13
CA LYS A 260 11.57 -1.39 -11.92
C LYS A 260 10.26 -0.60 -12.05
N LYS A 261 9.22 -1.09 -11.37
CA LYS A 261 8.02 -0.29 -11.09
C LYS A 261 8.18 0.44 -9.77
N ILE A 262 7.37 1.47 -9.57
CA ILE A 262 7.33 2.27 -8.34
C ILE A 262 5.92 2.18 -7.76
N MET A 263 5.82 1.99 -6.44
CA MET A 263 4.56 2.07 -5.70
C MET A 263 4.71 3.02 -4.52
N ILE A 264 3.72 3.88 -4.34
CA ILE A 264 3.54 4.58 -3.06
C ILE A 264 2.79 3.59 -2.16
N VAL A 265 3.55 2.83 -1.37
CA VAL A 265 3.01 1.75 -0.53
C VAL A 265 2.45 2.25 0.79
N GLU A 266 2.76 3.50 1.16
CA GLU A 266 2.14 4.24 2.24
C GLU A 266 1.99 5.70 1.88
N VAL A 267 0.81 6.25 2.12
CA VAL A 267 0.51 7.68 2.03
C VAL A 267 -0.55 8.04 3.06
N GLY A 268 -0.50 9.26 3.55
CA GLY A 268 -1.55 9.81 4.39
C GLY A 268 -1.50 11.34 4.41
N TYR A 269 -2.65 11.96 4.61
CA TYR A 269 -2.81 13.38 4.86
C TYR A 269 -3.93 13.62 5.86
N ALA A 270 -3.69 14.46 6.84
CA ALA A 270 -4.65 14.72 7.91
C ALA A 270 -5.91 15.46 7.40
N TYR A 271 -7.06 15.14 8.02
CA TYR A 271 -8.35 15.78 7.71
C TYR A 271 -8.91 16.60 8.88
N SER A 272 -8.30 16.54 10.05
CA SER A 272 -8.86 17.14 11.28
C SER A 272 -7.85 17.98 12.06
N TRP A 273 -6.70 17.46 12.43
CA TRP A 273 -5.63 18.20 13.12
C TRP A 273 -4.25 17.82 12.61
N ALA A 274 -3.28 18.71 12.78
CA ALA A 274 -1.93 18.51 12.31
C ALA A 274 -1.11 17.62 13.26
N LEU A 275 -0.15 16.89 12.70
CA LEU A 275 0.87 16.16 13.45
C LEU A 275 1.72 17.13 14.29
N LYS A 276 1.97 16.78 15.55
CA LYS A 276 2.75 17.63 16.47
C LYS A 276 4.21 17.74 16.02
N ASP A 277 4.78 16.66 15.47
CA ASP A 277 6.20 16.54 15.12
C ASP A 277 6.45 16.74 13.61
N ALA A 278 5.49 17.33 12.89
CA ALA A 278 5.64 17.64 11.48
C ALA A 278 6.80 18.60 11.23
N VAL A 279 7.74 18.22 10.38
CA VAL A 279 8.90 19.06 10.01
C VAL A 279 8.63 19.91 8.76
N TYR A 280 7.53 19.66 8.07
CA TYR A 280 7.09 20.41 6.90
C TYR A 280 5.61 20.78 7.01
N ASP A 281 5.32 22.06 6.87
CA ASP A 281 3.94 22.58 6.86
C ASP A 281 3.42 22.69 5.42
N TYR A 282 2.47 21.83 5.05
CA TYR A 282 1.80 21.86 3.75
C TYR A 282 0.37 22.44 3.81
N LYS A 283 -0.04 22.93 5.00
CA LYS A 283 -1.39 23.51 5.24
C LYS A 283 -1.67 24.76 4.43
N TRP A 284 -0.61 25.47 4.00
CA TRP A 284 -0.75 26.63 3.14
C TRP A 284 -1.37 26.27 1.78
N LYS A 285 -1.23 25.04 1.32
CA LYS A 285 -1.82 24.55 0.06
C LYS A 285 -3.05 23.68 0.31
N TYR A 286 -2.99 22.79 1.29
CA TYR A 286 -4.07 21.88 1.64
C TYR A 286 -4.43 22.05 3.12
N PRO A 287 -5.47 22.85 3.46
CA PRO A 287 -5.92 22.99 4.84
C PRO A 287 -6.21 21.63 5.48
N ILE A 288 -6.00 21.51 6.80
CA ILE A 288 -6.30 20.29 7.55
C ILE A 288 -7.82 20.18 7.75
N THR A 289 -8.49 19.78 6.70
CA THR A 289 -9.93 19.57 6.60
C THR A 289 -10.20 18.39 5.66
N GLU A 290 -11.42 17.87 5.64
CA GLU A 290 -11.83 16.82 4.69
C GLU A 290 -11.60 17.25 3.23
N ASP A 291 -11.99 18.48 2.88
CA ASP A 291 -11.77 19.04 1.54
C ASP A 291 -10.27 19.18 1.22
N GLY A 292 -9.46 19.59 2.21
CA GLY A 292 -8.01 19.70 2.03
C GLY A 292 -7.34 18.33 1.86
N GLN A 293 -7.77 17.30 2.61
CA GLN A 293 -7.32 15.92 2.43
C GLN A 293 -7.69 15.41 1.02
N LYS A 294 -8.91 15.69 0.56
CA LYS A 294 -9.36 15.35 -0.80
C LYS A 294 -8.52 16.06 -1.87
N ALA A 295 -8.32 17.37 -1.74
CA ALA A 295 -7.55 18.16 -2.69
C ALA A 295 -6.08 17.68 -2.78
N PHE A 296 -5.45 17.36 -1.64
CA PHE A 296 -4.14 16.71 -1.61
C PHE A 296 -4.14 15.39 -2.39
N THR A 297 -5.14 14.54 -2.15
CA THR A 297 -5.26 13.23 -2.80
C THR A 297 -5.45 13.37 -4.31
N ASP A 298 -6.29 14.30 -4.77
CA ASP A 298 -6.52 14.57 -6.18
C ASP A 298 -5.25 15.07 -6.89
N ASP A 299 -4.54 16.03 -6.30
CA ASP A 299 -3.29 16.56 -6.87
C ASP A 299 -2.18 15.50 -6.89
N LEU A 300 -2.07 14.67 -5.84
CA LEU A 300 -1.13 13.56 -5.79
C LEU A 300 -1.41 12.56 -6.91
N ILE A 301 -2.65 12.11 -7.06
CA ILE A 301 -3.05 11.18 -8.12
C ILE A 301 -2.79 11.78 -9.50
N THR A 302 -3.11 13.05 -9.70
CA THR A 302 -2.84 13.75 -10.97
C THR A 302 -1.35 13.75 -11.31
N MET A 303 -0.49 13.97 -10.32
CA MET A 303 0.96 13.89 -10.51
C MET A 303 1.39 12.44 -10.81
N LEU A 304 1.00 11.47 -9.99
CA LEU A 304 1.40 10.07 -10.15
C LEU A 304 0.95 9.47 -11.50
N ASN A 305 -0.19 9.91 -12.02
CA ASN A 305 -0.71 9.44 -13.32
C ASN A 305 0.09 9.90 -14.54
N LYS A 306 1.03 10.84 -14.37
CA LYS A 306 1.98 11.24 -15.44
C LYS A 306 3.13 10.23 -15.61
N HIS A 307 3.31 9.31 -14.66
CA HIS A 307 4.44 8.39 -14.57
C HIS A 307 4.00 6.94 -14.83
N GLU A 308 4.34 6.39 -15.99
CA GLU A 308 3.98 5.00 -16.37
C GLU A 308 4.66 3.92 -15.50
N SER A 309 5.77 4.26 -14.87
CA SER A 309 6.45 3.36 -13.93
C SER A 309 5.71 3.26 -12.60
N VAL A 310 4.93 4.29 -12.22
CA VAL A 310 4.17 4.31 -10.97
C VAL A 310 2.86 3.55 -11.15
N ASN A 311 2.77 2.39 -10.53
CA ASN A 311 1.65 1.49 -10.69
C ASN A 311 0.93 1.11 -9.37
N GLY A 312 1.28 1.73 -8.24
CA GLY A 312 0.61 1.46 -6.96
C GLY A 312 0.45 2.70 -6.08
N LEU A 313 -0.70 2.79 -5.40
CA LEU A 313 -1.02 3.85 -4.43
C LEU A 313 -1.81 3.26 -3.27
N PHE A 314 -1.26 3.31 -2.05
CA PHE A 314 -1.82 2.68 -0.87
C PHE A 314 -1.92 3.67 0.28
N TRP A 315 -3.15 3.89 0.75
CA TRP A 315 -3.40 4.75 1.89
C TRP A 315 -3.08 4.04 3.21
N TRP A 316 -2.36 4.73 4.10
CA TRP A 316 -1.99 4.19 5.41
C TRP A 316 -3.18 4.21 6.38
N TRP A 317 -3.47 3.07 7.02
CA TRP A 317 -4.57 2.93 7.98
C TRP A 317 -5.90 3.49 7.49
N MET A 318 -6.22 3.24 6.23
CA MET A 318 -7.44 3.80 5.64
C MET A 318 -8.72 3.35 6.34
N GLU A 319 -8.69 2.18 6.99
CA GLU A 319 -9.81 1.53 7.66
C GLU A 319 -10.01 2.01 9.10
N TYR A 320 -9.08 2.81 9.64
CA TYR A 320 -9.16 3.20 11.04
C TYR A 320 -10.47 3.94 11.32
N ASN A 321 -11.23 3.40 12.29
CA ASN A 321 -12.53 3.92 12.67
C ASN A 321 -12.84 3.54 14.11
N ALA A 322 -13.10 4.55 14.93
CA ALA A 322 -13.45 4.37 16.35
C ALA A 322 -14.95 4.56 16.63
N TYR A 323 -15.75 4.86 15.62
CA TYR A 323 -17.19 5.04 15.78
C TYR A 323 -17.92 3.70 15.94
N PRO A 324 -18.87 3.52 16.86
CA PRO A 324 -19.34 4.50 17.87
C PRO A 324 -18.68 4.36 19.24
N TYR A 325 -17.66 3.51 19.42
CA TYR A 325 -17.05 3.28 20.74
C TYR A 325 -16.19 4.47 21.23
N ALA A 326 -15.74 5.32 20.32
CA ALA A 326 -15.15 6.60 20.65
C ALA A 326 -15.83 7.72 19.85
N THR A 327 -16.05 8.85 20.52
CA THR A 327 -16.73 10.04 19.94
C THR A 327 -15.78 11.22 19.81
N THR A 328 -14.50 11.01 20.12
CA THR A 328 -13.43 11.99 19.98
C THR A 328 -12.46 11.54 18.90
N HIS A 329 -11.86 12.49 18.18
CA HIS A 329 -10.76 12.16 17.31
C HIS A 329 -9.60 11.62 18.15
N MET A 330 -9.00 10.54 17.70
CA MET A 330 -7.80 10.02 18.32
C MET A 330 -6.59 10.74 17.72
N GLU A 331 -5.74 11.30 18.54
CA GLU A 331 -4.52 11.97 18.11
C GLU A 331 -3.46 10.97 17.64
N GLY A 332 -2.47 11.45 16.91
CA GLY A 332 -1.37 10.66 16.37
C GLY A 332 -1.59 10.29 14.90
N TRP A 333 -1.05 9.16 14.48
CA TRP A 333 -1.14 8.65 13.11
C TRP A 333 -2.56 8.30 12.66
N TRP A 334 -3.52 8.18 13.58
CA TRP A 334 -4.92 7.85 13.30
C TRP A 334 -5.69 8.91 12.54
N TYR A 335 -5.29 10.18 12.57
CA TYR A 335 -6.06 11.25 11.94
C TYR A 335 -5.79 11.44 10.44
N ALA A 336 -5.10 10.50 9.82
CA ALA A 336 -5.01 10.39 8.37
C ALA A 336 -5.88 9.28 7.76
N PRO A 337 -6.85 8.63 8.48
CA PRO A 337 -7.68 7.59 7.90
C PRO A 337 -8.62 8.13 6.84
N LEU A 338 -9.32 7.20 6.17
CA LEU A 338 -10.37 7.53 5.19
C LEU A 338 -11.79 7.38 5.75
N TYR A 339 -11.92 7.29 7.07
CA TYR A 339 -13.18 7.37 7.82
C TYR A 339 -13.12 8.47 8.87
N ASP A 340 -14.22 9.20 9.01
CA ASP A 340 -14.38 10.11 10.14
C ASP A 340 -14.72 9.30 11.40
N SER A 341 -13.81 9.29 12.36
CA SER A 341 -13.97 8.55 13.61
C SER A 341 -15.10 9.03 14.52
N LYS A 342 -15.68 10.21 14.29
CA LYS A 342 -16.87 10.71 15.02
C LYS A 342 -18.17 10.19 14.45
N THR A 343 -18.23 9.96 13.15
CA THR A 343 -19.49 9.66 12.45
C THR A 343 -19.49 8.27 11.82
N GLY A 344 -18.33 7.61 11.69
CA GLY A 344 -18.18 6.34 10.99
C GLY A 344 -18.36 6.42 9.48
N LYS A 345 -18.52 7.63 8.93
CA LYS A 345 -18.68 7.84 7.49
C LYS A 345 -17.34 7.92 6.78
N PRO A 346 -17.27 7.44 5.53
CA PRO A 346 -16.06 7.61 4.72
C PRO A 346 -15.84 9.06 4.37
N LEU A 347 -14.58 9.46 4.28
CA LEU A 347 -14.12 10.79 3.88
C LEU A 347 -14.05 10.91 2.35
N LEU A 348 -14.19 12.12 1.82
CA LEU A 348 -14.21 12.39 0.38
C LEU A 348 -12.94 11.92 -0.35
N ALA A 349 -11.79 11.92 0.30
CA ALA A 349 -10.54 11.43 -0.29
C ALA A 349 -10.63 9.95 -0.71
N MET A 350 -11.46 9.13 -0.05
CA MET A 350 -11.69 7.73 -0.46
C MET A 350 -12.27 7.65 -1.89
N GLN A 351 -13.14 8.57 -2.27
CA GLN A 351 -13.70 8.61 -3.63
C GLN A 351 -12.66 9.00 -4.69
N SER A 352 -11.64 9.75 -4.30
CA SER A 352 -10.57 10.17 -5.20
C SER A 352 -9.66 9.02 -5.61
N LEU A 353 -9.44 8.03 -4.74
CA LEU A 353 -8.47 6.95 -4.95
C LEU A 353 -8.71 6.18 -6.26
N LYS A 354 -9.97 5.94 -6.65
CA LYS A 354 -10.30 5.27 -7.92
C LYS A 354 -9.73 5.97 -9.16
N ASN A 355 -9.49 7.30 -9.10
CA ASN A 355 -8.97 8.06 -10.22
C ASN A 355 -7.50 7.71 -10.55
N PHE A 356 -6.81 7.00 -9.67
CA PHE A 356 -5.48 6.47 -9.94
C PHE A 356 -5.50 5.32 -10.97
N ILE A 357 -6.56 4.51 -11.00
CA ILE A 357 -6.72 3.38 -11.93
C ILE A 357 -7.54 3.71 -13.16
N VAL A 358 -8.27 4.83 -13.14
CA VAL A 358 -9.07 5.26 -14.28
C VAL A 358 -8.15 6.01 -15.25
N ASP A 359 -7.79 5.36 -16.33
CA ASP A 359 -7.22 6.05 -17.48
C ASP A 359 -8.25 7.04 -18.01
N SER A 360 -7.86 8.30 -18.21
CA SER A 360 -8.75 9.39 -18.66
C SER A 360 -9.30 9.20 -20.10
N GLY A 361 -9.13 8.00 -20.67
CA GLY A 361 -9.64 7.62 -21.99
C GLY A 361 -10.38 6.29 -21.95
N ILE A 362 -11.71 6.32 -21.95
CA ILE A 362 -12.63 5.22 -22.34
C ILE A 362 -13.15 4.28 -21.24
N ASP A 363 -12.44 3.99 -20.12
CA ASP A 363 -12.93 3.02 -19.12
C ASP A 363 -14.07 3.52 -18.22
N ASN A 364 -14.50 4.76 -18.33
CA ASN A 364 -15.65 5.31 -17.59
C ASN A 364 -17.03 4.77 -18.02
N ILE A 365 -17.09 3.81 -18.95
CA ILE A 365 -18.35 3.33 -19.51
C ILE A 365 -18.81 1.98 -18.92
N LEU A 366 -18.02 1.32 -18.04
CA LEU A 366 -18.27 -0.06 -17.63
C LEU A 366 -19.01 -0.26 -16.31
N SER A 367 -19.64 0.76 -15.73
CA SER A 367 -20.47 0.57 -14.54
C SER A 367 -21.78 1.35 -14.54
N VAL A 368 -22.57 1.20 -15.60
CA VAL A 368 -24.01 1.35 -15.43
C VAL A 368 -24.55 -0.01 -14.98
N PRO A 369 -25.29 -0.11 -13.86
CA PRO A 369 -26.00 -1.34 -13.53
C PRO A 369 -26.78 -1.74 -14.77
N SER A 370 -26.69 -2.99 -15.19
CA SER A 370 -27.47 -3.54 -16.28
C SER A 370 -28.96 -3.54 -15.91
N SER A 371 -29.59 -2.36 -15.94
CA SER A 371 -31.01 -2.31 -16.19
C SER A 371 -31.16 -2.74 -17.65
N GLY A 372 -31.82 -3.84 -17.87
CA GLY A 372 -31.94 -4.50 -19.16
C GLY A 372 -32.68 -3.68 -20.23
N SER A 373 -32.18 -2.50 -20.54
CA SER A 373 -32.69 -1.71 -21.68
C SER A 373 -31.90 -2.12 -22.93
N ASP A 374 -32.62 -2.52 -23.92
CA ASP A 374 -32.10 -2.90 -25.26
C ASP A 374 -31.61 -1.67 -26.08
N THR A 375 -31.42 -0.54 -25.42
CA THR A 375 -31.03 0.75 -26.01
C THR A 375 -29.55 0.77 -26.37
N TRP A 376 -29.27 1.24 -27.58
CA TRP A 376 -27.92 1.51 -28.07
C TRP A 376 -27.53 2.95 -27.78
N TYR A 377 -26.26 3.17 -27.47
CA TYR A 377 -25.71 4.50 -27.20
C TYR A 377 -24.51 4.75 -28.13
N ASP A 378 -24.27 5.98 -28.48
CA ASP A 378 -23.03 6.39 -29.13
C ASP A 378 -21.87 6.46 -28.11
N ILE A 379 -20.64 6.76 -28.56
CA ILE A 379 -19.46 6.89 -27.72
C ILE A 379 -19.53 8.02 -26.70
N ASN A 380 -20.49 8.95 -26.84
CA ASN A 380 -20.73 10.06 -25.90
C ASN A 380 -21.85 9.73 -24.90
N GLY A 381 -22.41 8.51 -24.94
CA GLY A 381 -23.49 8.09 -24.06
C GLY A 381 -24.88 8.58 -24.51
N ILE A 382 -25.05 9.09 -25.74
CA ILE A 382 -26.31 9.55 -26.27
C ILE A 382 -27.08 8.36 -26.87
N PRO A 383 -28.37 8.13 -26.51
CA PRO A 383 -29.18 7.07 -27.08
C PRO A 383 -29.35 7.24 -28.60
N VAL A 384 -29.09 6.17 -29.37
CA VAL A 384 -29.17 6.18 -30.84
C VAL A 384 -30.36 5.36 -31.39
N GLY A 385 -31.26 4.93 -30.52
CA GLY A 385 -32.45 4.17 -30.87
C GLY A 385 -32.25 2.65 -30.87
N PRO A 386 -33.14 1.86 -31.50
CA PRO A 386 -33.13 0.39 -31.38
C PRO A 386 -31.89 -0.16 -32.04
N ALA A 387 -31.42 -0.06 -33.11
CA ALA A 387 -30.16 -0.56 -33.66
C ALA A 387 -29.51 0.47 -34.60
N PRO A 388 -28.23 0.80 -34.45
CA PRO A 388 -27.56 1.72 -35.32
C PRO A 388 -27.38 1.10 -36.72
N THR A 389 -27.77 1.86 -37.74
CA THR A 389 -27.66 1.46 -39.14
C THR A 389 -26.40 2.01 -39.83
N ARG A 390 -25.65 2.87 -39.15
CA ARG A 390 -24.39 3.43 -39.68
C ARG A 390 -23.19 2.67 -39.09
N PRO A 391 -22.14 2.44 -39.88
CA PRO A 391 -20.89 1.92 -39.36
C PRO A 391 -20.35 2.84 -38.29
N GLY A 392 -19.87 2.24 -37.18
CA GLY A 392 -19.38 3.01 -36.07
C GLY A 392 -19.15 2.16 -34.80
N ILE A 393 -18.72 2.83 -33.70
CA ILE A 393 -18.58 2.24 -32.39
C ILE A 393 -19.78 2.68 -31.56
N TYR A 394 -20.43 1.70 -30.94
CA TYR A 394 -21.62 1.89 -30.12
C TYR A 394 -21.49 1.11 -28.82
N ILE A 395 -22.35 1.41 -27.85
CA ILE A 395 -22.42 0.74 -26.56
C ILE A 395 -23.81 0.13 -26.42
N ARG A 396 -23.88 -1.17 -26.06
CA ARG A 396 -25.11 -1.87 -25.73
C ARG A 396 -24.85 -2.84 -24.56
N HIS A 397 -25.70 -2.86 -23.58
CA HIS A 397 -25.54 -3.66 -22.35
C HIS A 397 -24.16 -3.48 -21.70
N GLY A 398 -23.62 -2.24 -21.69
CA GLY A 398 -22.30 -1.94 -21.14
C GLY A 398 -21.12 -2.50 -21.96
N LYS A 399 -21.36 -3.05 -23.15
CA LYS A 399 -20.31 -3.61 -24.03
C LYS A 399 -20.12 -2.76 -25.27
N LYS A 400 -18.86 -2.60 -25.70
CA LYS A 400 -18.49 -1.98 -26.95
C LYS A 400 -18.89 -2.89 -28.11
N MET A 401 -19.65 -2.34 -29.03
CA MET A 401 -20.11 -3.00 -30.30
C MET A 401 -19.56 -2.25 -31.50
N ILE A 402 -19.02 -2.96 -32.46
CA ILE A 402 -18.54 -2.39 -33.71
C ILE A 402 -19.54 -2.81 -34.79
N ILE A 403 -20.18 -1.84 -35.43
CA ILE A 403 -21.01 -2.05 -36.60
C ILE A 403 -20.12 -1.77 -37.83
N SER A 404 -19.83 -2.79 -38.56
CA SER A 404 -19.17 -2.70 -39.89
C SER A 404 -20.20 -2.92 -40.99
N ARG A 405 -19.98 -2.35 -42.19
CA ARG A 405 -20.81 -2.63 -43.35
C ARG A 405 -20.73 -4.10 -43.74
#